data_37a80a206b3e4232fba18c764300b402
#
_entry.id   37a80a206b3e4232fba18c764300b402
#
_cell.length_a   1.000
_cell.length_b   1.000
_cell.length_c   1.000
_cell.angle_alpha   90.00
_cell.angle_beta   90.00
_cell.angle_gamma   90.00
#
_symmetry.space_group_name_H-M   'P 1'
#
loop_
_entity.id
_entity.type
_entity.pdbx_description
1 polymer ?
#
loop_
_entity_poly.entity_id
_entity_poly.type
_entity_poly.pdbx_seq_one_letter_code
_entity_poly.pdbx_strand_id
1 'polypeptide(L)'
;MLQLDGIDWHAPWLVPLRAVGQAVQQRVLVGCLVADALNSVGACPVGFVRQAELPPGQAYEQYIFDTGQVPTRENLHDFFNGLVWLQ
;
A
#
# COMPACT_ATOMS: atom_id res chain seq x y z
N MET A 1 -0.11 7.28 14.16
CA MET A 1 -0.31 7.85 12.82
C MET A 1 0.92 7.60 11.96
N LEU A 2 0.73 7.19 10.71
CA LEU A 2 1.82 6.90 9.80
C LEU A 2 2.54 8.19 9.37
N GLN A 3 3.87 8.18 9.45
CA GLN A 3 4.72 9.31 9.07
C GLN A 3 5.30 9.06 7.69
N LEU A 4 4.83 9.78 6.68
CA LEU A 4 5.32 9.65 5.30
C LEU A 4 6.10 10.86 4.81
N ASP A 5 6.19 11.92 5.59
CA ASP A 5 6.80 13.19 5.18
C ASP A 5 8.33 13.13 5.09
N GLY A 6 8.96 12.10 5.64
CA GLY A 6 10.41 11.93 5.59
C GLY A 6 10.95 11.14 4.40
N ILE A 7 10.10 10.77 3.44
CA ILE A 7 10.52 9.95 2.32
C ILE A 7 11.26 10.82 1.29
N ASP A 8 12.48 10.41 0.94
CA ASP A 8 13.24 11.06 -0.13
C ASP A 8 12.92 10.40 -1.47
N TRP A 9 11.94 10.96 -2.17
CA TRP A 9 11.50 10.44 -3.48
C TRP A 9 12.55 10.62 -4.58
N HIS A 10 13.60 11.40 -4.34
CA HIS A 10 14.68 11.58 -5.30
C HIS A 10 15.78 10.52 -5.16
N ALA A 11 15.71 9.67 -4.15
CA ALA A 11 16.65 8.58 -3.99
C ALA A 11 16.61 7.65 -5.22
N PRO A 12 17.78 7.23 -5.75
CA PRO A 12 17.82 6.45 -7.00
C PRO A 12 16.99 5.18 -6.96
N TRP A 13 16.92 4.50 -5.83
CA TRP A 13 16.16 3.25 -5.71
C TRP A 13 14.64 3.48 -5.68
N LEU A 14 14.19 4.72 -5.50
CA LEU A 14 12.78 5.05 -5.50
C LEU A 14 12.27 5.59 -6.83
N VAL A 15 13.15 5.78 -7.82
CA VAL A 15 12.75 6.33 -9.11
C VAL A 15 11.57 5.56 -9.73
N PRO A 16 11.57 4.22 -9.78
CA PRO A 16 10.44 3.49 -10.38
C PRO A 16 9.12 3.67 -9.62
N LEU A 17 9.19 4.03 -8.34
CA LEU A 17 8.01 4.17 -7.47
C LEU A 17 7.58 5.62 -7.27
N ARG A 18 8.35 6.58 -7.78
CA ARG A 18 8.17 7.99 -7.43
C ARG A 18 6.77 8.52 -7.73
N ALA A 19 6.32 8.37 -8.97
CA ALA A 19 5.05 8.96 -9.38
C ALA A 19 3.87 8.37 -8.60
N VAL A 20 3.80 7.04 -8.55
CA VAL A 20 2.75 6.34 -7.81
C VAL A 20 2.88 6.59 -6.32
N GLY A 21 4.11 6.53 -5.79
CA GLY A 21 4.35 6.72 -4.36
C GLY A 21 3.93 8.10 -3.88
N GLN A 22 4.24 9.15 -4.64
CA GLN A 22 3.83 10.50 -4.27
C GLN A 22 2.31 10.65 -4.32
N ALA A 23 1.63 10.04 -5.29
CA ALA A 23 0.18 10.08 -5.37
C ALA A 23 -0.47 9.40 -4.15
N VAL A 24 0.04 8.22 -3.75
CA VAL A 24 -0.47 7.52 -2.57
C VAL A 24 -0.17 8.32 -1.31
N GLN A 25 1.04 8.88 -1.20
CA GLN A 25 1.42 9.70 -0.06
C GLN A 25 0.47 10.87 0.15
N GLN A 26 0.09 11.56 -0.93
CA GLN A 26 -0.84 12.69 -0.83
C GLN A 26 -2.19 12.26 -0.25
N ARG A 27 -2.70 11.10 -0.66
CA ARG A 27 -3.96 10.58 -0.14
C ARG A 27 -3.87 10.27 1.35
N VAL A 28 -2.75 9.66 1.79
CA VAL A 28 -2.55 9.37 3.20
C VAL A 28 -2.43 10.65 4.01
N LEU A 29 -1.73 11.66 3.49
CA LEU A 29 -1.54 12.94 4.20
C LEU A 29 -2.86 13.69 4.39
N VAL A 30 -3.84 13.49 3.52
CA VAL A 30 -5.16 14.11 3.68
C VAL A 30 -6.15 13.22 4.44
N GLY A 31 -5.69 12.13 5.02
CA GLY A 31 -6.49 11.34 5.95
C GLY A 31 -6.92 9.95 5.48
N CYS A 32 -6.55 9.51 4.27
CA CYS A 32 -6.90 8.16 3.82
C CYS A 32 -6.06 7.12 4.55
N LEU A 33 -6.66 5.95 4.82
CA LEU A 33 -5.90 4.79 5.24
C LEU A 33 -5.02 4.31 4.08
N VAL A 34 -3.92 3.64 4.38
CA VAL A 34 -2.98 3.19 3.35
C VAL A 34 -3.67 2.29 2.32
N ALA A 35 -4.47 1.33 2.76
CA ALA A 35 -5.18 0.45 1.83
C ALA A 35 -6.08 1.24 0.88
N ASP A 36 -6.83 2.20 1.40
CA ASP A 36 -7.74 3.02 0.60
C ASP A 36 -6.97 3.91 -0.38
N ALA A 37 -5.85 4.47 0.07
CA ALA A 37 -4.98 5.29 -0.78
C ALA A 37 -4.40 4.47 -1.94
N LEU A 38 -3.93 3.26 -1.66
CA LEU A 38 -3.39 2.38 -2.69
C LEU A 38 -4.45 2.01 -3.72
N ASN A 39 -5.68 1.73 -3.28
CA ASN A 39 -6.77 1.39 -4.19
C ASN A 39 -7.16 2.55 -5.10
N SER A 40 -6.93 3.79 -4.67
CA SER A 40 -7.39 4.97 -5.40
C SER A 40 -6.52 5.35 -6.59
N VAL A 41 -5.28 4.88 -6.65
CA VAL A 41 -4.30 5.41 -7.60
C VAL A 41 -3.97 4.47 -8.75
N GLY A 42 -4.49 3.26 -8.81
CA GLY A 42 -4.08 2.37 -9.87
C GLY A 42 -5.10 1.36 -10.31
N ALA A 43 -4.96 0.90 -11.55
CA ALA A 43 -5.58 -0.29 -12.06
C ALA A 43 -4.61 -1.43 -11.80
N CYS A 44 -4.86 -2.19 -10.75
CA CYS A 44 -4.00 -3.29 -10.33
C CYS A 44 -4.84 -4.57 -10.26
N PRO A 45 -4.29 -5.73 -10.67
CA PRO A 45 -5.06 -6.98 -10.57
C PRO A 45 -5.37 -7.40 -9.14
N VAL A 46 -4.66 -6.83 -8.15
CA VAL A 46 -4.97 -7.06 -6.74
C VAL A 46 -5.56 -5.78 -6.15
N GLY A 47 -6.41 -5.92 -5.14
CA GLY A 47 -6.89 -4.82 -4.34
C GLY A 47 -6.17 -4.79 -3.00
N PHE A 48 -6.44 -3.77 -2.20
CA PHE A 48 -5.85 -3.61 -0.88
C PHE A 48 -6.96 -3.50 0.14
N VAL A 49 -6.84 -4.25 1.24
CA VAL A 49 -7.83 -4.21 2.32
C VAL A 49 -7.10 -3.95 3.63
N ARG A 50 -7.84 -3.55 4.66
CA ARG A 50 -7.26 -3.33 5.97
C ARG A 50 -6.83 -4.66 6.56
N GLN A 51 -5.78 -4.63 7.39
CA GLN A 51 -5.27 -5.84 8.03
C GLN A 51 -6.36 -6.59 8.81
N ALA A 52 -7.32 -5.87 9.38
CA ALA A 52 -8.41 -6.47 10.12
C ALA A 52 -9.30 -7.39 9.28
N GLU A 53 -9.27 -7.25 7.95
CA GLU A 53 -10.03 -8.12 7.04
C GLU A 53 -9.42 -9.51 6.92
N LEU A 54 -8.15 -9.68 7.29
CA LEU A 54 -7.50 -11.00 7.27
C LEU A 54 -8.08 -11.86 8.40
N PRO A 55 -8.72 -13.00 8.09
CA PRO A 55 -9.30 -13.84 9.12
C PRO A 55 -8.23 -14.38 10.06
N PRO A 56 -8.53 -14.51 11.37
CA PRO A 56 -7.59 -15.10 12.30
C PRO A 56 -7.19 -16.52 11.88
N GLY A 57 -5.90 -16.80 11.94
CA GLY A 57 -5.37 -18.12 11.60
C GLY A 57 -5.14 -18.37 10.12
N GLN A 58 -5.57 -17.47 9.23
CA GLN A 58 -5.29 -17.63 7.80
C GLN A 58 -3.94 -17.04 7.44
N ALA A 59 -3.15 -17.78 6.63
CA ALA A 59 -1.87 -17.28 6.15
C ALA A 59 -2.07 -16.10 5.20
N TYR A 60 -1.20 -15.09 5.30
CA TYR A 60 -1.26 -13.87 4.51
C TYR A 60 -1.24 -14.19 3.00
N GLU A 61 -0.29 -15.01 2.55
CA GLU A 61 -0.15 -15.35 1.13
C GLU A 61 -1.37 -16.12 0.62
N GLN A 62 -1.92 -17.01 1.44
CA GLN A 62 -3.10 -17.78 1.04
C GLN A 62 -4.31 -16.88 0.87
N TYR A 63 -4.47 -15.90 1.75
CA TYR A 63 -5.56 -14.93 1.66
C TYR A 63 -5.46 -14.15 0.35
N ILE A 64 -4.26 -13.67 0.00
CA ILE A 64 -4.04 -12.93 -1.25
C ILE A 64 -4.37 -13.82 -2.45
N PHE A 65 -3.91 -15.07 -2.43
CA PHE A 65 -4.16 -16.02 -3.52
C PHE A 65 -5.66 -16.27 -3.69
N ASP A 66 -6.39 -16.46 -2.59
CA ASP A 66 -7.81 -16.81 -2.64
C ASP A 66 -8.70 -15.63 -3.01
N THR A 67 -8.35 -14.41 -2.60
CA THR A 67 -9.25 -13.26 -2.70
C THR A 67 -8.77 -12.20 -3.68
N GLY A 68 -7.50 -12.20 -4.05
CA GLY A 68 -6.91 -11.10 -4.82
C GLY A 68 -6.79 -9.81 -4.02
N GLN A 69 -6.87 -9.89 -2.67
CA GLN A 69 -6.82 -8.72 -1.78
C GLN A 69 -5.59 -8.81 -0.89
N VAL A 70 -4.86 -7.71 -0.77
CA VAL A 70 -3.63 -7.62 0.03
C VAL A 70 -3.94 -6.93 1.36
N PRO A 71 -3.90 -7.65 2.49
CA PRO A 71 -4.08 -7.03 3.80
C PRO A 71 -2.97 -6.00 4.05
N THR A 72 -3.34 -4.79 4.44
CA THR A 72 -2.43 -3.65 4.51
C THR A 72 -2.58 -2.96 5.86
N ARG A 73 -1.46 -2.84 6.56
CA ARG A 73 -1.38 -2.13 7.84
C ARG A 73 -0.99 -0.67 7.61
N GLU A 74 -1.24 0.16 8.63
CA GLU A 74 -0.89 1.57 8.59
C GLU A 74 0.56 1.76 9.02
N ASN A 75 1.49 1.26 8.19
CA ASN A 75 2.93 1.40 8.45
C ASN A 75 3.69 1.57 7.15
N LEU A 76 4.95 2.00 7.29
CA LEU A 76 5.81 2.32 6.15
C LEU A 76 6.14 1.09 5.32
N HIS A 77 6.36 -0.05 5.96
CA HIS A 77 6.67 -1.30 5.26
C HIS A 77 5.52 -1.67 4.30
N ASP A 78 4.29 -1.63 4.80
CA ASP A 78 3.14 -2.01 3.99
C ASP A 78 2.83 -0.97 2.92
N PHE A 79 3.11 0.32 3.19
CA PHE A 79 3.01 1.36 2.19
C PHE A 79 3.92 1.05 0.99
N PHE A 80 5.21 0.79 1.24
CA PHE A 80 6.15 0.48 0.17
C PHE A 80 5.85 -0.85 -0.50
N ASN A 81 5.42 -1.85 0.26
CA ASN A 81 5.01 -3.14 -0.30
C ASN A 81 3.85 -2.96 -1.27
N GLY A 82 2.89 -2.10 -0.92
CA GLY A 82 1.77 -1.79 -1.81
C GLY A 82 2.21 -1.13 -3.09
N LEU A 83 3.20 -0.22 -3.03
CA LEU A 83 3.74 0.40 -4.24
C LEU A 83 4.36 -0.62 -5.17
N VAL A 84 5.02 -1.64 -4.62
CA VAL A 84 5.60 -2.72 -5.43
C VAL A 84 4.49 -3.51 -6.12
N TRP A 85 3.39 -3.80 -5.43
CA TRP A 85 2.25 -4.48 -6.03
C TRP A 85 1.62 -3.68 -7.19
N LEU A 86 1.69 -2.36 -7.13
CA LEU A 86 1.09 -1.48 -8.14
C LEU A 86 1.91 -1.37 -9.43
N GLN A 87 3.09 -1.94 -9.47
CA GLN A 87 3.95 -1.87 -10.64
C GLN A 87 3.55 -2.83 -11.76
#